data_94fd9e172bdeca79e9025f7570c8d274
#
_entry.id   94fd9e172bdeca79e9025f7570c8d274
#
_cell.length_a   1.000
_cell.length_b   1.000
_cell.length_c   1.000
_cell.angle_alpha   90.00
_cell.angle_beta   90.00
_cell.angle_gamma   90.00
#
_symmetry.space_group_name_H-M   'P 1'
#
loop_
_entity.id
_entity.type
_entity.pdbx_description
1 polymer ?
#
loop_
_entity_poly.entity_id
_entity_poly.type
_entity_poly.pdbx_seq_one_letter_code
_entity_poly.pdbx_strand_id
1 'polypeptide(L)'
;GRAIIPANINHPESEPMIIGRNFLVKINANIGNSAVASSIEEEVEKMRWATKWGADTVMDLSTGKNIHATREWIIRNSPVPIGTVPIYQALEKVSGRAEELTWEIYRDTIIEQAEQGVDYFTVHAGVLLRYVPMTAKRMTGIVSRGGSIMAKWCLAHHKESFLYENFEELCEILAAYDV
;
A
#
# COMPACT_ATOMS: atom_id res chain seq x y z
N GLY A 1 18.05 -8.83 -4.55
CA GLY A 1 17.20 -8.77 -5.72
C GLY A 1 16.77 -10.10 -6.33
N ARG A 2 17.11 -11.26 -5.73
CA ARG A 2 16.67 -12.59 -6.21
C ARG A 2 15.50 -13.16 -5.43
N ALA A 3 15.42 -12.82 -4.15
CA ALA A 3 14.35 -13.22 -3.24
C ALA A 3 14.23 -12.16 -2.14
N ILE A 4 13.05 -12.07 -1.55
CA ILE A 4 12.75 -11.22 -0.41
C ILE A 4 12.05 -12.03 0.68
N ILE A 5 12.16 -11.56 1.91
CA ILE A 5 11.36 -12.02 3.05
C ILE A 5 10.64 -10.77 3.57
N PRO A 6 9.37 -10.56 3.22
CA PRO A 6 8.62 -9.42 3.73
C PRO A 6 8.33 -9.63 5.21
N ALA A 7 9.03 -8.90 6.07
CA ALA A 7 8.93 -9.07 7.52
C ALA A 7 9.41 -7.78 8.21
N ASN A 8 8.48 -6.88 8.48
CA ASN A 8 8.76 -5.65 9.21
C ASN A 8 9.23 -5.96 10.64
N ILE A 9 10.22 -5.23 11.12
CA ILE A 9 10.76 -5.36 12.49
C ILE A 9 9.68 -5.16 13.57
N ASN A 10 8.60 -4.44 13.26
CA ASN A 10 7.48 -4.14 14.14
C ASN A 10 6.27 -5.09 13.95
N HIS A 11 6.42 -6.19 13.21
CA HIS A 11 5.40 -7.23 13.04
C HIS A 11 5.90 -8.60 13.53
N PRO A 12 6.13 -8.76 14.85
CA PRO A 12 6.68 -10.00 15.41
C PRO A 12 5.70 -11.19 15.33
N GLU A 13 4.42 -10.97 15.06
CA GLU A 13 3.40 -12.00 14.92
C GLU A 13 3.49 -12.73 13.57
N SER A 14 4.17 -12.15 12.58
CA SER A 14 4.29 -12.72 11.24
C SER A 14 5.27 -13.89 11.21
N GLU A 15 4.88 -14.97 10.55
CA GLU A 15 5.77 -16.09 10.24
C GLU A 15 6.59 -15.75 8.97
N PRO A 16 7.94 -15.80 9.03
CA PRO A 16 8.76 -15.47 7.87
C PRO A 16 8.49 -16.41 6.69
N MET A 17 8.31 -15.84 5.50
CA MET A 17 8.19 -16.60 4.26
C MET A 17 8.98 -15.93 3.14
N ILE A 18 9.40 -16.71 2.16
CA ILE A 18 10.25 -16.24 1.06
C ILE A 18 9.45 -16.06 -0.23
N ILE A 19 9.64 -14.92 -0.88
CA ILE A 19 9.12 -14.62 -2.22
C ILE A 19 10.30 -14.53 -3.18
N GLY A 20 10.24 -15.26 -4.28
CA GLY A 20 11.28 -15.19 -5.30
C GLY A 20 11.03 -16.17 -6.45
N ARG A 21 11.73 -15.93 -7.56
CA ARG A 21 11.54 -16.66 -8.83
C ARG A 21 11.67 -18.17 -8.69
N ASN A 22 12.51 -18.65 -7.78
CA ASN A 22 12.80 -20.08 -7.62
C ASN A 22 11.98 -20.73 -6.49
N PHE A 23 11.02 -20.03 -5.94
CA PHE A 23 10.18 -20.50 -4.85
C PHE A 23 8.74 -20.67 -5.30
N LEU A 24 7.90 -21.30 -4.48
CA LEU A 24 6.48 -21.46 -4.77
C LEU A 24 5.80 -20.10 -4.97
N VAL A 25 4.86 -20.06 -5.89
CA VAL A 25 3.99 -18.88 -6.10
C VAL A 25 3.24 -18.58 -4.82
N LYS A 26 3.16 -17.32 -4.47
CA LYS A 26 2.44 -16.85 -3.29
C LYS A 26 1.05 -16.32 -3.68
N ILE A 27 0.10 -16.59 -2.82
CA ILE A 27 -1.28 -16.10 -2.95
C ILE A 27 -1.46 -14.87 -2.06
N ASN A 28 -1.78 -13.74 -2.66
CA ASN A 28 -2.16 -12.55 -1.94
C ASN A 28 -3.68 -12.41 -1.91
N ALA A 29 -4.26 -12.24 -0.72
CA ALA A 29 -5.66 -11.89 -0.56
C ALA A 29 -5.83 -10.40 -0.29
N ASN A 30 -6.84 -9.79 -0.91
CA ASN A 30 -7.18 -8.39 -0.67
C ASN A 30 -8.36 -8.30 0.30
N ILE A 31 -8.22 -7.48 1.33
CA ILE A 31 -9.27 -7.07 2.25
C ILE A 31 -9.31 -5.54 2.34
N GLY A 32 -10.16 -4.99 3.15
CA GLY A 32 -10.19 -3.56 3.43
C GLY A 32 -11.62 -3.04 3.57
N ASN A 33 -11.83 -2.14 4.52
CA ASN A 33 -13.10 -1.46 4.66
C ASN A 33 -13.23 -0.30 3.67
N SER A 34 -14.47 0.00 3.30
CA SER A 34 -14.83 1.20 2.55
C SER A 34 -15.71 2.10 3.39
N ALA A 35 -15.93 3.34 2.95
CA ALA A 35 -16.80 4.29 3.64
C ALA A 35 -18.24 3.77 3.89
N VAL A 36 -18.63 2.67 3.25
CA VAL A 36 -20.02 2.17 3.20
C VAL A 36 -20.21 0.88 4.01
N ALA A 37 -19.16 0.12 4.32
CA ALA A 37 -19.33 -1.20 4.95
C ALA A 37 -18.07 -1.71 5.63
N SER A 38 -18.29 -2.48 6.62
CA SER A 38 -17.46 -3.31 7.49
C SER A 38 -16.85 -2.62 8.71
N SER A 39 -16.92 -3.35 9.82
CA SER A 39 -16.28 -2.98 11.08
C SER A 39 -14.83 -3.47 11.11
N ILE A 40 -14.09 -3.06 12.13
CA ILE A 40 -12.72 -3.53 12.36
C ILE A 40 -12.72 -5.05 12.58
N GLU A 41 -13.67 -5.56 13.34
CA GLU A 41 -13.81 -6.99 13.65
C GLU A 41 -14.05 -7.81 12.37
N GLU A 42 -14.88 -7.30 11.46
CA GLU A 42 -15.14 -7.96 10.16
C GLU A 42 -13.88 -7.99 9.28
N GLU A 43 -13.06 -6.95 9.29
CA GLU A 43 -11.81 -6.95 8.54
C GLU A 43 -10.79 -7.95 9.13
N VAL A 44 -10.68 -8.04 10.45
CA VAL A 44 -9.85 -9.05 11.11
C VAL A 44 -10.36 -10.46 10.80
N GLU A 45 -11.67 -10.68 10.76
CA GLU A 45 -12.22 -11.97 10.40
C GLU A 45 -11.95 -12.32 8.94
N LYS A 46 -12.09 -11.39 8.01
CA LYS A 46 -11.71 -11.58 6.60
C LYS A 46 -10.23 -11.97 6.47
N MET A 47 -9.34 -11.32 7.21
CA MET A 47 -7.91 -11.66 7.23
C MET A 47 -7.71 -13.10 7.71
N ARG A 48 -8.35 -13.50 8.83
CA ARG A 48 -8.28 -14.87 9.36
C ARG A 48 -8.83 -15.91 8.37
N TRP A 49 -9.92 -15.60 7.68
CA TRP A 49 -10.47 -16.45 6.63
C TRP A 49 -9.52 -16.59 5.45
N ALA A 50 -8.95 -15.48 4.98
CA ALA A 50 -7.97 -15.49 3.89
C ALA A 50 -6.78 -16.41 4.24
N THR A 51 -6.21 -16.25 5.42
CA THR A 51 -5.09 -17.06 5.91
C THR A 51 -5.48 -18.54 6.04
N LYS A 52 -6.64 -18.83 6.61
CA LYS A 52 -7.16 -20.20 6.74
C LYS A 52 -7.30 -20.90 5.39
N TRP A 53 -7.63 -20.17 4.33
CA TRP A 53 -7.79 -20.70 2.97
C TRP A 53 -6.52 -20.61 2.12
N GLY A 54 -5.38 -20.30 2.72
CA GLY A 54 -4.07 -20.42 2.11
C GLY A 54 -3.53 -19.13 1.48
N ALA A 55 -3.99 -17.98 1.94
CA ALA A 55 -3.30 -16.75 1.59
C ALA A 55 -1.92 -16.71 2.26
N ASP A 56 -0.88 -16.49 1.46
CA ASP A 56 0.50 -16.31 1.92
C ASP A 56 0.77 -14.89 2.38
N THR A 57 0.04 -13.91 1.84
CA THR A 57 0.05 -12.50 2.21
C THR A 57 -1.36 -11.92 2.17
N VAL A 58 -1.59 -10.87 2.92
CA VAL A 58 -2.86 -10.13 2.87
C VAL A 58 -2.59 -8.66 2.65
N MET A 59 -3.33 -8.04 1.75
CA MET A 59 -3.24 -6.60 1.48
C MET A 59 -4.47 -5.89 2.01
N ASP A 60 -4.23 -4.95 2.93
CA ASP A 60 -5.25 -4.03 3.44
C ASP A 60 -5.42 -2.84 2.49
N LEU A 61 -6.54 -2.81 1.80
CA LEU A 61 -6.93 -1.75 0.85
C LEU A 61 -7.95 -0.77 1.47
N SER A 62 -7.99 -0.65 2.78
CA SER A 62 -8.93 0.22 3.48
C SER A 62 -8.86 1.66 3.01
N THR A 63 -10.03 2.26 2.81
CA THR A 63 -10.21 3.64 2.34
C THR A 63 -11.24 4.41 3.18
N GLY A 64 -11.81 3.77 4.19
CA GLY A 64 -12.80 4.35 5.09
C GLY A 64 -12.17 5.22 6.18
N LYS A 65 -13.00 5.63 7.11
CA LYS A 65 -12.55 6.26 8.35
C LYS A 65 -11.84 5.21 9.23
N ASN A 66 -10.94 5.67 10.10
CA ASN A 66 -10.21 4.82 11.04
C ASN A 66 -9.26 3.78 10.38
N ILE A 67 -8.69 4.11 9.23
CA ILE A 67 -7.71 3.25 8.53
C ILE A 67 -6.60 2.81 9.50
N HIS A 68 -6.07 3.72 10.30
CA HIS A 68 -5.00 3.45 11.25
C HIS A 68 -5.39 2.35 12.27
N ALA A 69 -6.54 2.50 12.93
CA ALA A 69 -7.00 1.52 13.92
C ALA A 69 -7.35 0.17 13.27
N THR A 70 -7.98 0.17 12.10
CA THR A 70 -8.30 -1.04 11.34
C THR A 70 -7.04 -1.82 11.03
N ARG A 71 -6.02 -1.16 10.50
CA ARG A 71 -4.73 -1.76 10.14
C ARG A 71 -4.00 -2.32 11.37
N GLU A 72 -4.00 -1.58 12.49
CA GLU A 72 -3.38 -2.04 13.74
C GLU A 72 -3.97 -3.39 14.17
N TRP A 73 -5.29 -3.51 14.18
CA TRP A 73 -5.96 -4.75 14.54
C TRP A 73 -5.68 -5.89 13.55
N ILE A 74 -5.60 -5.59 12.25
CA ILE A 74 -5.26 -6.59 11.23
C ILE A 74 -3.84 -7.10 11.48
N ILE A 75 -2.86 -6.23 11.63
CA ILE A 75 -1.45 -6.59 11.82
C ILE A 75 -1.26 -7.44 13.07
N ARG A 76 -1.76 -6.95 14.23
CA ARG A 76 -1.63 -7.67 15.52
C ARG A 76 -2.33 -9.04 15.55
N ASN A 77 -3.13 -9.38 14.56
CA ASN A 77 -3.81 -10.68 14.46
C ASN A 77 -3.34 -11.52 13.26
N SER A 78 -2.39 -11.04 12.48
CA SER A 78 -1.96 -11.70 11.26
C SER A 78 -0.68 -12.52 11.46
N PRO A 79 -0.70 -13.82 11.14
CA PRO A 79 0.52 -14.63 11.07
C PRO A 79 1.22 -14.54 9.70
N VAL A 80 0.67 -13.78 8.77
CA VAL A 80 1.22 -13.61 7.42
C VAL A 80 1.53 -12.12 7.16
N PRO A 81 2.48 -11.82 6.26
CA PRO A 81 2.81 -10.44 5.92
C PRO A 81 1.59 -9.62 5.46
N ILE A 82 1.48 -8.40 5.98
CA ILE A 82 0.44 -7.44 5.64
C ILE A 82 1.02 -6.36 4.73
N GLY A 83 0.38 -6.18 3.57
CA GLY A 83 0.69 -5.10 2.63
C GLY A 83 -0.35 -4.00 2.64
N THR A 84 0.05 -2.81 2.20
CA THR A 84 -0.86 -1.66 2.06
C THR A 84 -0.60 -0.86 0.77
N VAL A 85 -1.47 0.10 0.53
CA VAL A 85 -1.34 1.12 -0.53
C VAL A 85 -1.33 2.49 0.13
N PRO A 86 -0.17 3.03 0.54
CA PRO A 86 -0.07 4.22 1.38
C PRO A 86 -0.77 5.46 0.84
N ILE A 87 -0.84 5.60 -0.49
CA ILE A 87 -1.50 6.74 -1.13
C ILE A 87 -2.98 6.86 -0.76
N TYR A 88 -3.64 5.78 -0.33
CA TYR A 88 -5.05 5.85 0.06
C TYR A 88 -5.23 6.60 1.38
N GLN A 89 -4.36 6.34 2.35
CA GLN A 89 -4.36 7.08 3.62
C GLN A 89 -3.83 8.50 3.44
N ALA A 90 -2.79 8.69 2.63
CA ALA A 90 -2.30 10.03 2.30
C ALA A 90 -3.41 10.89 1.65
N LEU A 91 -4.21 10.30 0.75
CA LEU A 91 -5.34 10.97 0.13
C LEU A 91 -6.45 11.34 1.14
N GLU A 92 -6.69 10.49 2.14
CA GLU A 92 -7.63 10.78 3.21
C GLU A 92 -7.17 12.00 4.04
N LYS A 93 -5.88 12.09 4.36
CA LYS A 93 -5.28 13.23 5.09
C LYS A 93 -5.50 14.57 4.39
N VAL A 94 -5.68 14.58 3.06
CA VAL A 94 -6.00 15.77 2.26
C VAL A 94 -7.46 15.82 1.82
N SER A 95 -8.36 15.12 2.53
CA SER A 95 -9.80 15.12 2.28
C SER A 95 -10.18 14.72 0.84
N GLY A 96 -9.43 13.81 0.23
CA GLY A 96 -9.67 13.28 -1.11
C GLY A 96 -9.18 14.16 -2.26
N ARG A 97 -8.49 15.26 -1.98
CA ARG A 97 -7.98 16.20 -2.99
C ARG A 97 -6.58 15.79 -3.43
N ALA A 98 -6.50 15.01 -4.50
CA ALA A 98 -5.23 14.46 -5.01
C ALA A 98 -4.17 15.54 -5.29
N GLU A 99 -4.61 16.70 -5.76
CA GLU A 99 -3.76 17.86 -6.05
C GLU A 99 -3.09 18.48 -4.82
N GLU A 100 -3.59 18.21 -3.63
CA GLU A 100 -3.02 18.70 -2.37
C GLU A 100 -2.01 17.75 -1.74
N LEU A 101 -1.81 16.58 -2.35
CA LEU A 101 -0.77 15.65 -1.89
C LEU A 101 0.61 16.29 -2.05
N THR A 102 1.46 16.06 -1.04
CA THR A 102 2.88 16.43 -1.08
C THR A 102 3.75 15.24 -0.70
N TRP A 103 5.05 15.35 -0.98
CA TRP A 103 6.00 14.33 -0.55
C TRP A 103 5.98 14.16 0.98
N GLU A 104 5.94 15.26 1.73
CA GLU A 104 5.96 15.25 3.20
C GLU A 104 4.76 14.48 3.77
N ILE A 105 3.55 14.72 3.25
CA ILE A 105 2.34 14.00 3.68
C ILE A 105 2.47 12.49 3.36
N TYR A 106 2.99 12.17 2.20
CA TYR A 106 3.19 10.78 1.80
C TYR A 106 4.29 10.11 2.62
N ARG A 107 5.44 10.76 2.80
CA ARG A 107 6.57 10.30 3.64
C ARG A 107 6.11 10.01 5.07
N ASP A 108 5.42 10.95 5.70
CA ASP A 108 4.93 10.77 7.06
C ASP A 108 3.90 9.64 7.15
N THR A 109 3.16 9.38 6.06
CA THR A 109 2.21 8.27 5.98
C THR A 109 2.93 6.92 5.88
N ILE A 110 4.00 6.79 5.08
CA ILE A 110 4.75 5.53 5.00
C ILE A 110 5.50 5.23 6.30
N ILE A 111 6.05 6.26 6.97
CA ILE A 111 6.69 6.10 8.28
C ILE A 111 5.66 5.60 9.30
N GLU A 112 4.50 6.24 9.40
CA GLU A 112 3.41 5.82 10.28
C GLU A 112 3.03 4.35 10.05
N GLN A 113 2.90 3.93 8.80
CA GLN A 113 2.52 2.56 8.47
C GLN A 113 3.66 1.56 8.72
N ALA A 114 4.90 1.94 8.47
CA ALA A 114 6.07 1.12 8.79
C ALA A 114 6.24 0.94 10.31
N GLU A 115 6.04 2.00 11.09
CA GLU A 115 6.04 1.93 12.56
C GLU A 115 4.94 1.02 13.12
N GLN A 116 3.78 0.96 12.47
CA GLN A 116 2.73 0.01 12.84
C GLN A 116 3.10 -1.46 12.54
N GLY A 117 4.00 -1.72 11.62
CA GLY A 117 4.41 -3.08 11.25
C GLY A 117 3.91 -3.56 9.90
N VAL A 118 3.59 -2.68 8.97
CA VAL A 118 3.28 -3.08 7.58
C VAL A 118 4.52 -3.69 6.95
N ASP A 119 4.40 -4.85 6.34
CA ASP A 119 5.52 -5.66 5.84
C ASP A 119 5.92 -5.31 4.40
N TYR A 120 5.02 -4.75 3.61
CA TYR A 120 5.32 -4.30 2.25
C TYR A 120 4.33 -3.25 1.74
N PHE A 121 4.77 -2.43 0.80
CA PHE A 121 3.96 -1.36 0.22
C PHE A 121 3.80 -1.52 -1.29
N THR A 122 2.61 -1.16 -1.77
CA THR A 122 2.39 -0.86 -3.18
C THR A 122 2.57 0.62 -3.43
N VAL A 123 3.64 0.99 -4.13
CA VAL A 123 4.01 2.37 -4.43
C VAL A 123 3.85 2.65 -5.93
N HIS A 124 3.21 3.78 -6.27
CA HIS A 124 2.92 4.17 -7.66
C HIS A 124 4.00 5.10 -8.25
N ALA A 125 5.29 4.84 -7.96
CA ALA A 125 6.40 5.69 -8.38
C ALA A 125 6.64 5.67 -9.91
N GLY A 126 6.17 4.66 -10.61
CA GLY A 126 6.34 4.54 -12.08
C GLY A 126 5.30 5.31 -12.91
N VAL A 127 4.37 6.04 -12.28
CA VAL A 127 3.42 6.90 -12.99
C VAL A 127 4.10 8.22 -13.33
N LEU A 128 4.59 8.34 -14.56
CA LEU A 128 5.31 9.52 -15.04
C LEU A 128 4.41 10.39 -15.92
N LEU A 129 4.56 11.71 -15.79
CA LEU A 129 3.79 12.70 -16.54
C LEU A 129 3.81 12.41 -18.06
N ARG A 130 4.97 12.06 -18.60
CA ARG A 130 5.14 11.72 -20.02
C ARG A 130 4.35 10.51 -20.51
N TYR A 131 3.96 9.60 -19.61
CA TYR A 131 3.20 8.38 -19.94
C TYR A 131 1.69 8.57 -19.82
N VAL A 132 1.23 9.59 -19.10
CA VAL A 132 -0.21 9.84 -18.91
C VAL A 132 -0.96 9.98 -20.26
N PRO A 133 -0.47 10.75 -21.26
CA PRO A 133 -1.16 10.87 -22.55
C PRO A 133 -1.28 9.54 -23.30
N MET A 134 -0.38 8.59 -23.08
CA MET A 134 -0.42 7.28 -23.73
C MET A 134 -1.62 6.43 -23.28
N THR A 135 -2.18 6.73 -22.13
CA THR A 135 -3.34 6.01 -21.58
C THR A 135 -4.67 6.43 -22.20
N ALA A 136 -4.72 7.60 -22.85
CA ALA A 136 -5.96 8.19 -23.36
C ALA A 136 -6.68 7.33 -24.43
N LYS A 137 -5.91 6.48 -25.14
CA LYS A 137 -6.47 5.58 -26.16
C LYS A 137 -6.83 4.19 -25.64
N ARG A 138 -6.58 3.91 -24.36
CA ARG A 138 -6.95 2.63 -23.75
C ARG A 138 -8.44 2.61 -23.45
N MET A 139 -9.09 1.46 -23.64
CA MET A 139 -10.52 1.28 -23.36
C MET A 139 -10.91 1.70 -21.94
N THR A 140 -10.11 1.37 -20.95
CA THR A 140 -10.37 1.63 -19.54
C THR A 140 -9.48 2.74 -18.94
N GLY A 141 -8.69 3.42 -19.77
CA GLY A 141 -7.74 4.45 -19.30
C GLY A 141 -6.75 3.90 -18.27
N ILE A 142 -6.67 4.54 -17.12
CA ILE A 142 -5.85 4.10 -15.96
C ILE A 142 -6.76 3.37 -14.98
N VAL A 143 -6.67 2.05 -14.94
CA VAL A 143 -7.50 1.20 -14.04
C VAL A 143 -7.03 1.31 -12.58
N SER A 144 -5.73 1.40 -12.36
CA SER A 144 -5.17 1.54 -11.01
C SER A 144 -5.68 2.81 -10.33
N ARG A 145 -6.31 2.65 -9.14
CA ARG A 145 -6.79 3.79 -8.36
C ARG A 145 -5.64 4.71 -7.94
N GLY A 146 -4.56 4.17 -7.37
CA GLY A 146 -3.40 4.96 -7.00
C GLY A 146 -2.69 5.56 -8.21
N GLY A 147 -2.64 4.83 -9.32
CA GLY A 147 -2.14 5.34 -10.60
C GLY A 147 -2.93 6.52 -11.11
N SER A 148 -4.26 6.50 -11.01
CA SER A 148 -5.14 7.63 -11.40
C SER A 148 -4.95 8.85 -10.51
N ILE A 149 -4.76 8.63 -9.20
CA ILE A 149 -4.48 9.71 -8.23
C ILE A 149 -3.18 10.42 -8.61
N MET A 150 -2.10 9.67 -8.86
CA MET A 150 -0.82 10.25 -9.26
C MET A 150 -0.87 10.92 -10.63
N ALA A 151 -1.57 10.33 -11.60
CA ALA A 151 -1.77 10.95 -12.91
C ALA A 151 -2.51 12.29 -12.79
N LYS A 152 -3.57 12.36 -11.95
CA LYS A 152 -4.28 13.61 -11.66
C LYS A 152 -3.36 14.64 -11.04
N TRP A 153 -2.52 14.24 -10.08
CA TRP A 153 -1.54 15.11 -9.46
C TRP A 153 -0.54 15.69 -10.48
N CYS A 154 0.08 14.83 -11.28
CA CYS A 154 1.03 15.25 -12.32
C CYS A 154 0.42 16.24 -13.32
N LEU A 155 -0.83 16.00 -13.75
CA LEU A 155 -1.54 16.89 -14.66
C LEU A 155 -1.90 18.23 -14.02
N ALA A 156 -2.34 18.23 -12.75
CA ALA A 156 -2.72 19.44 -12.03
C ALA A 156 -1.50 20.38 -11.81
N HIS A 157 -0.35 19.80 -11.52
CA HIS A 157 0.87 20.57 -11.24
C HIS A 157 1.77 20.79 -12.46
N HIS A 158 1.49 20.13 -13.59
CA HIS A 158 2.40 20.11 -14.75
C HIS A 158 3.84 19.72 -14.38
N LYS A 159 3.99 18.80 -13.42
CA LYS A 159 5.26 18.33 -12.87
C LYS A 159 5.32 16.81 -12.88
N GLU A 160 6.54 16.30 -12.76
CA GLU A 160 6.77 14.88 -12.57
C GLU A 160 6.30 14.43 -11.18
N SER A 161 6.00 13.15 -11.03
CA SER A 161 5.54 12.56 -9.79
C SER A 161 6.54 12.76 -8.65
N PHE A 162 6.09 13.30 -7.52
CA PHE A 162 6.93 13.42 -6.32
C PHE A 162 7.40 12.05 -5.80
N LEU A 163 6.66 10.97 -6.07
CA LEU A 163 7.09 9.61 -5.71
C LEU A 163 8.28 9.13 -6.55
N TYR A 164 8.36 9.58 -7.80
CA TYR A 164 9.49 9.28 -8.65
C TYR A 164 10.72 10.11 -8.26
N GLU A 165 10.51 11.40 -7.98
CA GLU A 165 11.60 12.32 -7.61
C GLU A 165 12.25 11.98 -6.27
N ASN A 166 11.48 11.45 -5.30
CA ASN A 166 11.96 11.10 -3.96
C ASN A 166 12.08 9.58 -3.74
N PHE A 167 12.28 8.80 -4.81
CA PHE A 167 12.29 7.34 -4.70
C PHE A 167 13.46 6.80 -3.89
N GLU A 168 14.63 7.45 -3.91
CA GLU A 168 15.79 7.08 -3.08
C GLU A 168 15.46 7.24 -1.58
N GLU A 169 14.95 8.41 -1.18
CA GLU A 169 14.56 8.66 0.22
C GLU A 169 13.48 7.66 0.68
N LEU A 170 12.53 7.34 -0.20
CA LEU A 170 11.53 6.31 0.07
C LEU A 170 12.19 4.96 0.37
N CYS A 171 13.16 4.53 -0.43
CA CYS A 171 13.87 3.27 -0.22
C CYS A 171 14.67 3.27 1.09
N GLU A 172 15.29 4.39 1.46
CA GLU A 172 16.02 4.55 2.72
C GLU A 172 15.09 4.39 3.93
N ILE A 173 13.90 4.99 3.88
CA ILE A 173 12.88 4.83 4.93
C ILE A 173 12.47 3.36 5.05
N LEU A 174 12.16 2.70 3.94
CA LEU A 174 11.73 1.30 3.96
C LEU A 174 12.83 0.38 4.50
N ALA A 175 14.08 0.63 4.12
CA ALA A 175 15.23 -0.13 4.61
C ALA A 175 15.41 -0.03 6.13
N ALA A 176 15.04 1.10 6.74
CA ALA A 176 15.15 1.30 8.19
C ALA A 176 14.18 0.40 8.99
N TYR A 177 13.08 -0.05 8.40
CA TYR A 177 12.06 -0.90 9.03
C TYR A 177 12.03 -2.33 8.46
N ASP A 178 12.89 -2.63 7.51
CA ASP A 178 12.93 -3.91 6.76
C ASP A 178 11.61 -4.19 5.99
N VAL A 179 11.13 -3.17 5.26
CA VAL A 179 9.88 -3.20 4.48
C VAL A 179 10.17 -3.30 2.99
#